data_825c8ffac25f22966e24308aa0816de2
#
_entry.id   825c8ffac25f22966e24308aa0816de2
#
_cell.length_a   1.000
_cell.length_b   1.000
_cell.length_c   1.000
_cell.angle_alpha   90.00
_cell.angle_beta   90.00
_cell.angle_gamma   90.00
#
_symmetry.space_group_name_H-M   'P 1'
#
loop_
_entity.id
_entity.type
_entity.pdbx_description
1 polymer ?
#
loop_
_entity_poly.entity_id
_entity_poly.type
_entity_poly.pdbx_seq_one_letter_code
_entity_poly.pdbx_strand_id
1 'polypeptide(L)'
;MCWLNKTKRLLANFPKTSALALGCLSVAALPPYYLLPLLAAAFGGLMFLLLASPSPKKAFAVGYWFGFGHFACGLFWINNALMMDLPRLGWLIPLCFAGSGGFFGLFAAFPALFCRFFKGN
;
A
#
# COMPACT_ATOMS: atom_id res chain seq x y z
N MET A 1 3.82 16.68 -20.78
CA MET A 1 2.54 15.97 -20.98
C MET A 1 2.69 14.49 -21.36
N CYS A 2 3.66 14.10 -22.17
CA CYS A 2 3.87 12.70 -22.60
C CYS A 2 4.24 11.76 -21.42
N TRP A 3 4.99 12.25 -20.45
CA TRP A 3 5.42 11.50 -19.26
C TRP A 3 4.25 11.09 -18.35
N LEU A 4 3.32 12.00 -18.11
CA LEU A 4 2.12 11.73 -17.28
C LEU A 4 1.23 10.64 -17.89
N ASN A 5 1.10 10.61 -19.22
CA ASN A 5 0.32 9.58 -19.89
C ASN A 5 0.99 8.20 -19.85
N LYS A 6 2.31 8.15 -19.91
CA LYS A 6 3.08 6.89 -19.79
C LYS A 6 2.97 6.32 -18.40
N THR A 7 3.10 7.15 -17.35
CA THR A 7 2.95 6.74 -15.96
C THR A 7 1.53 6.25 -15.66
N LYS A 8 0.50 6.95 -16.15
CA LYS A 8 -0.89 6.52 -16.01
C LYS A 8 -1.16 5.17 -16.67
N ARG A 9 -0.58 4.91 -17.84
CA ARG A 9 -0.71 3.60 -18.53
C ARG A 9 -0.01 2.48 -17.74
N LEU A 10 1.18 2.72 -17.21
CA LEU A 10 1.92 1.74 -16.42
C LEU A 10 1.17 1.40 -15.12
N LEU A 11 0.65 2.42 -14.42
CA LEU A 11 -0.16 2.23 -13.22
C LEU A 11 -1.44 1.43 -13.50
N ALA A 12 -2.09 1.68 -14.64
CA ALA A 12 -3.32 1.01 -15.02
C ALA A 12 -3.11 -0.44 -15.50
N ASN A 13 -1.94 -0.76 -16.09
CA ASN A 13 -1.64 -2.11 -16.56
C ASN A 13 -1.37 -3.10 -15.42
N PHE A 14 -0.77 -2.63 -14.32
CA PHE A 14 -0.44 -3.46 -13.15
C PHE A 14 -0.96 -2.81 -11.86
N PRO A 15 -2.28 -2.74 -11.65
CA PRO A 15 -2.86 -1.97 -10.55
C PRO A 15 -2.45 -2.47 -9.17
N LYS A 16 -2.28 -3.78 -8.99
CA LYS A 16 -1.90 -4.38 -7.71
C LYS A 16 -0.45 -4.07 -7.33
N THR A 17 0.48 -4.26 -8.28
CA THR A 17 1.91 -3.94 -8.09
C THR A 17 2.14 -2.46 -7.92
N SER A 18 1.42 -1.64 -8.66
CA SER A 18 1.47 -0.18 -8.51
C SER A 18 0.93 0.27 -7.16
N ALA A 19 -0.17 -0.32 -6.69
CA ALA A 19 -0.71 -0.06 -5.36
C ALA A 19 0.26 -0.45 -4.26
N LEU A 20 0.89 -1.62 -4.36
CA LEU A 20 1.92 -2.08 -3.42
C LEU A 20 3.12 -1.10 -3.39
N ALA A 21 3.62 -0.70 -4.55
CA ALA A 21 4.73 0.24 -4.65
C ALA A 21 4.39 1.61 -4.04
N LEU A 22 3.19 2.13 -4.30
CA LEU A 22 2.70 3.37 -3.71
C LEU A 22 2.54 3.26 -2.19
N GLY A 23 2.07 2.10 -1.70
CA GLY A 23 1.98 1.81 -0.28
C GLY A 23 3.35 1.85 0.40
N CYS A 24 4.35 1.17 -0.16
CA CYS A 24 5.72 1.21 0.35
C CYS A 24 6.31 2.63 0.26
N LEU A 25 6.05 3.34 -0.83
CA LEU A 25 6.54 4.70 -1.04
C LEU A 25 5.97 5.68 -0.01
N SER A 26 4.71 5.50 0.39
CA SER A 26 4.06 6.35 1.40
C SER A 26 4.73 6.28 2.77
N VAL A 27 5.44 5.18 3.07
CA VAL A 27 6.20 5.03 4.32
C VAL A 27 7.39 6.00 4.39
N ALA A 28 7.96 6.39 3.25
CA ALA A 28 9.04 7.38 3.21
C ALA A 28 8.57 8.79 3.65
N ALA A 29 7.26 9.02 3.72
CA ALA A 29 6.71 10.24 4.31
C ALA A 29 6.75 10.23 5.85
N LEU A 30 6.94 9.07 6.47
CA LEU A 30 7.05 8.89 7.91
C LEU A 30 8.49 9.15 8.41
N PRO A 31 8.69 9.36 9.74
CA PRO A 31 10.03 9.45 10.29
C PRO A 31 10.89 8.25 9.89
N PRO A 32 12.20 8.43 9.65
CA PRO A 32 13.00 9.64 9.79
C PRO A 32 13.04 10.57 8.59
N TYR A 33 12.43 10.21 7.46
CA TYR A 33 12.61 10.92 6.18
C TYR A 33 11.74 12.16 6.02
N TYR A 34 10.52 12.17 6.61
CA TYR A 34 9.56 13.29 6.57
C TYR A 34 9.27 13.85 5.17
N LEU A 35 9.25 13.00 4.16
CA LEU A 35 8.97 13.40 2.78
C LEU A 35 7.46 13.54 2.55
N LEU A 36 6.82 14.52 3.21
CA LEU A 36 5.38 14.75 3.14
C LEU A 36 4.80 14.89 1.72
N PRO A 37 5.48 15.53 0.74
CA PRO A 37 4.98 15.57 -0.64
C PRO A 37 4.78 14.18 -1.26
N LEU A 38 5.56 13.21 -0.82
CA LEU A 38 5.48 11.83 -1.28
C LEU A 38 4.19 11.15 -0.82
N LEU A 39 3.69 11.53 0.36
CA LEU A 39 2.40 11.07 0.88
C LEU A 39 1.25 11.50 -0.04
N ALA A 40 1.26 12.78 -0.43
CA ALA A 40 0.26 13.32 -1.36
C ALA A 40 0.31 12.61 -2.72
N ALA A 41 1.52 12.32 -3.23
CA ALA A 41 1.70 11.56 -4.47
C ALA A 41 1.22 10.11 -4.33
N ALA A 42 1.50 9.44 -3.22
CA ALA A 42 1.08 8.06 -2.97
C ALA A 42 -0.44 7.93 -2.87
N PHE A 43 -1.09 8.80 -2.08
CA PHE A 43 -2.56 8.82 -1.97
C PHE A 43 -3.23 9.29 -3.25
N GLY A 44 -2.66 10.26 -3.97
CA GLY A 44 -3.13 10.68 -5.28
C GLY A 44 -3.08 9.55 -6.30
N GLY A 45 -1.99 8.77 -6.30
CA GLY A 45 -1.84 7.57 -7.11
C GLY A 45 -2.85 6.48 -6.74
N LEU A 46 -3.06 6.25 -5.45
CA LEU A 46 -4.10 5.33 -4.96
C LEU A 46 -5.49 5.75 -5.44
N MET A 47 -5.85 7.03 -5.26
CA MET A 47 -7.14 7.53 -5.70
C MET A 47 -7.32 7.35 -7.22
N PHE A 48 -6.30 7.63 -8.00
CA PHE A 48 -6.31 7.38 -9.43
C PHE A 48 -6.58 5.90 -9.76
N LEU A 49 -5.90 4.97 -9.08
CA LEU A 49 -6.08 3.53 -9.29
C LEU A 49 -7.50 3.08 -8.89
N LEU A 50 -8.05 3.62 -7.80
CA LEU A 50 -9.42 3.32 -7.36
C LEU A 50 -10.45 3.82 -8.38
N LEU A 51 -10.26 5.05 -8.88
CA LEU A 51 -11.14 5.64 -9.88
C LEU A 51 -11.06 4.91 -11.23
N ALA A 52 -9.90 4.38 -11.58
CA ALA A 52 -9.67 3.58 -12.78
C ALA A 52 -10.14 2.13 -12.65
N SER A 53 -10.44 1.67 -11.44
CA SER A 53 -10.85 0.28 -11.20
C SER A 53 -12.24 0.01 -11.80
N PRO A 54 -12.39 -0.99 -12.68
CA PRO A 54 -13.64 -1.26 -13.37
C PRO A 54 -14.68 -1.96 -12.48
N SER A 55 -14.28 -2.57 -11.37
CA SER A 55 -15.17 -3.32 -10.48
C SER A 55 -14.82 -3.12 -9.01
N PRO A 56 -15.80 -3.26 -8.09
CA PRO A 56 -15.58 -3.18 -6.65
C PRO A 56 -14.53 -4.17 -6.15
N LYS A 57 -14.49 -5.39 -6.69
CA LYS A 57 -13.49 -6.41 -6.36
C LYS A 57 -12.07 -5.96 -6.69
N LYS A 58 -11.88 -5.30 -7.82
CA LYS A 58 -10.57 -4.75 -8.22
C LYS A 58 -10.18 -3.56 -7.35
N ALA A 59 -11.13 -2.69 -7.00
CA ALA A 59 -10.90 -1.59 -6.06
C ALA A 59 -10.48 -2.11 -4.68
N PHE A 60 -11.16 -3.13 -4.17
CA PHE A 60 -10.78 -3.80 -2.92
C PHE A 60 -9.35 -4.34 -2.99
N ALA A 61 -9.00 -5.05 -4.07
CA ALA A 61 -7.66 -5.59 -4.25
C ALA A 61 -6.58 -4.48 -4.31
N VAL A 62 -6.85 -3.38 -4.98
CA VAL A 62 -5.94 -2.21 -5.03
C VAL A 62 -5.74 -1.62 -3.63
N GLY A 63 -6.82 -1.39 -2.90
CA GLY A 63 -6.75 -0.91 -1.51
C GLY A 63 -5.99 -1.87 -0.59
N TYR A 64 -6.24 -3.17 -0.73
CA TYR A 64 -5.55 -4.20 0.05
C TYR A 64 -4.04 -4.19 -0.20
N TRP A 65 -3.60 -4.20 -1.45
CA TRP A 65 -2.18 -4.21 -1.79
C TRP A 65 -1.46 -2.91 -1.42
N PHE A 66 -2.15 -1.78 -1.51
CA PHE A 66 -1.63 -0.50 -1.00
C PHE A 66 -1.43 -0.57 0.52
N GLY A 67 -2.44 -1.01 1.25
CA GLY A 67 -2.37 -1.16 2.71
C GLY A 67 -1.32 -2.18 3.12
N PHE A 68 -1.24 -3.32 2.43
CA PHE A 68 -0.20 -4.32 2.66
C PHE A 68 1.19 -3.70 2.55
N GLY A 69 1.49 -2.98 1.47
CA GLY A 69 2.78 -2.31 1.27
C GLY A 69 3.06 -1.26 2.34
N HIS A 70 2.07 -0.42 2.66
CA HIS A 70 2.21 0.62 3.67
C HIS A 70 2.51 0.04 5.06
N PHE A 71 1.70 -0.91 5.51
CA PHE A 71 1.85 -1.45 6.86
C PHE A 71 3.01 -2.44 6.98
N ALA A 72 3.28 -3.26 5.99
CA ALA A 72 4.42 -4.15 6.00
C ALA A 72 5.75 -3.37 6.08
N CYS A 73 5.89 -2.33 5.26
CA CYS A 73 7.07 -1.48 5.29
C CYS A 73 7.09 -0.55 6.52
N GLY A 74 5.94 0.02 6.89
CA GLY A 74 5.83 0.97 8.00
C GLY A 74 6.06 0.34 9.36
N LEU A 75 5.64 -0.91 9.54
CA LEU A 75 5.82 -1.66 10.79
C LEU A 75 7.10 -2.52 10.81
N PHE A 76 7.96 -2.35 9.80
CA PHE A 76 9.23 -3.10 9.73
C PHE A 76 10.10 -2.90 10.98
N TRP A 77 9.99 -1.75 11.65
CA TRP A 77 10.72 -1.47 12.89
C TRP A 77 10.41 -2.45 14.02
N ILE A 78 9.22 -3.08 14.02
CA ILE A 78 8.86 -4.12 14.99
C ILE A 78 9.80 -5.32 14.88
N ASN A 79 10.28 -5.61 13.67
CA ASN A 79 11.23 -6.69 13.44
C ASN A 79 12.59 -6.44 14.11
N ASN A 80 12.95 -5.18 14.37
CA ASN A 80 14.18 -4.87 15.10
C ASN A 80 14.18 -5.46 16.51
N ALA A 81 13.03 -5.51 17.17
CA ALA A 81 12.89 -6.18 18.46
C ALA A 81 13.13 -7.69 18.34
N LEU A 82 12.68 -8.31 17.26
CA LEU A 82 12.88 -9.74 17.01
C LEU A 82 14.34 -10.06 16.60
N MET A 83 15.06 -9.09 16.06
CA MET A 83 16.46 -9.24 15.68
C MET A 83 17.40 -9.33 16.90
N MET A 84 16.94 -8.88 18.07
CA MET A 84 17.74 -8.96 19.30
C MET A 84 17.95 -10.42 19.77
N ASP A 85 17.05 -11.33 19.43
CA ASP A 85 17.15 -12.75 19.75
C ASP A 85 16.86 -13.61 18.49
N LEU A 86 17.66 -13.37 17.44
CA LEU A 86 17.54 -14.05 16.14
C LEU A 86 17.48 -15.58 16.20
N PRO A 87 18.28 -16.27 17.07
CA PRO A 87 18.25 -17.73 17.11
C PRO A 87 16.90 -18.30 17.56
N ARG A 88 16.14 -17.56 18.38
CA ARG A 88 14.84 -17.99 18.91
C ARG A 88 13.66 -17.39 18.14
N LEU A 89 13.75 -16.12 17.74
CA LEU A 89 12.63 -15.35 17.23
C LEU A 89 12.73 -15.02 15.74
N GLY A 90 13.85 -15.36 15.09
CA GLY A 90 14.08 -15.06 13.67
C GLY A 90 13.03 -15.63 12.72
N TRP A 91 12.43 -16.77 13.03
CA TRP A 91 11.36 -17.37 12.24
C TRP A 91 10.04 -16.58 12.29
N LEU A 92 9.86 -15.73 13.32
CA LEU A 92 8.69 -14.85 13.45
C LEU A 92 8.77 -13.62 12.53
N ILE A 93 9.95 -13.23 12.07
CA ILE A 93 10.14 -12.03 11.23
C ILE A 93 9.27 -12.08 9.97
N PRO A 94 9.33 -13.14 9.11
CA PRO A 94 8.48 -13.22 7.94
C PRO A 94 7.00 -13.31 8.30
N LEU A 95 6.66 -13.94 9.42
CA LEU A 95 5.28 -14.04 9.90
C LEU A 95 4.74 -12.68 10.36
N CYS A 96 5.52 -11.90 11.11
CA CYS A 96 5.15 -10.56 11.53
C CYS A 96 5.01 -9.60 10.33
N PHE A 97 5.92 -9.69 9.37
CA PHE A 97 5.87 -8.88 8.16
C PHE A 97 4.62 -9.18 7.33
N ALA A 98 4.38 -10.45 7.03
CA ALA A 98 3.20 -10.88 6.26
C ALA A 98 1.91 -10.68 7.04
N GLY A 99 1.92 -10.95 8.35
CA GLY A 99 0.77 -10.81 9.23
C GLY A 99 0.32 -9.36 9.41
N SER A 100 1.26 -8.46 9.68
CA SER A 100 0.96 -7.03 9.81
C SER A 100 0.45 -6.43 8.49
N GLY A 101 1.15 -6.70 7.39
CA GLY A 101 0.72 -6.26 6.07
C GLY A 101 -0.65 -6.83 5.69
N GLY A 102 -0.86 -8.13 5.90
CA GLY A 102 -2.11 -8.81 5.58
C GLY A 102 -3.29 -8.33 6.43
N PHE A 103 -3.12 -8.24 7.74
CA PHE A 103 -4.17 -7.82 8.66
C PHE A 103 -4.54 -6.35 8.47
N PHE A 104 -3.55 -5.46 8.51
CA PHE A 104 -3.80 -4.03 8.34
C PHE A 104 -4.12 -3.62 6.90
N GLY A 105 -3.70 -4.41 5.91
CA GLY A 105 -4.11 -4.22 4.53
C GLY A 105 -5.63 -4.27 4.33
N LEU A 106 -6.34 -5.07 5.13
CA LEU A 106 -7.80 -5.10 5.12
C LEU A 106 -8.42 -3.77 5.52
N PHE A 107 -7.83 -3.04 6.48
CA PHE A 107 -8.32 -1.72 6.87
C PHE A 107 -8.22 -0.69 5.74
N ALA A 108 -7.24 -0.81 4.85
CA ALA A 108 -7.16 0.03 3.66
C ALA A 108 -8.10 -0.45 2.54
N ALA A 109 -8.37 -1.75 2.47
CA ALA A 109 -9.25 -2.33 1.47
C ALA A 109 -10.72 -1.94 1.64
N PHE A 110 -11.21 -1.86 2.89
CA PHE A 110 -12.60 -1.47 3.16
C PHE A 110 -12.94 -0.04 2.70
N PRO A 111 -12.19 1.01 3.07
CA PRO A 111 -12.41 2.34 2.54
C PRO A 111 -12.33 2.42 1.01
N ALA A 112 -11.39 1.67 0.41
CA ALA A 112 -11.26 1.61 -1.04
C ALA A 112 -12.52 1.04 -1.72
N LEU A 113 -13.09 -0.02 -1.15
CA LEU A 113 -14.36 -0.59 -1.58
C LEU A 113 -15.49 0.42 -1.44
N PHE A 114 -15.55 1.10 -0.29
CA PHE A 114 -16.57 2.10 0.01
C PHE A 114 -16.54 3.29 -0.96
N CYS A 115 -15.36 3.84 -1.24
CA CYS A 115 -15.17 4.89 -2.23
C CYS A 115 -15.71 4.49 -3.62
N ARG A 116 -15.57 3.22 -3.97
CA ARG A 116 -16.07 2.72 -5.26
C ARG A 116 -17.59 2.61 -5.30
N PHE A 117 -18.24 2.26 -4.19
CA PHE A 117 -19.71 2.24 -4.09
C PHE A 117 -20.32 3.62 -4.28
N PHE A 118 -19.73 4.65 -3.67
CA PHE A 118 -20.22 6.02 -3.84
C PHE A 118 -20.05 6.57 -5.25
N LYS A 119 -19.06 6.11 -6.00
CA LYS A 119 -18.89 6.48 -7.41
C LYS A 119 -19.87 5.77 -8.33
N GLY A 120 -20.44 4.66 -7.92
CA GLY A 120 -21.36 3.83 -8.72
C GLY A 120 -22.78 4.34 -8.81
N ASN A 121 -23.10 5.37 -8.03
CA ASN A 121 -24.36 6.12 -8.09
C ASN A 121 -24.11 7.48 -8.74
#